data_7b1dea3158d7e81afa29c34b67207a67
#
_entry.id   7b1dea3158d7e81afa29c34b67207a67
#
_cell.length_a   1.000
_cell.length_b   1.000
_cell.length_c   1.000
_cell.angle_alpha   90.00
_cell.angle_beta   90.00
_cell.angle_gamma   90.00
#
_symmetry.space_group_name_H-M   'P 1'
#
loop_
_entity.id
_entity.type
_entity.pdbx_description
1 polymer ?
#
loop_
_entity_poly.entity_id
_entity_poly.type
_entity_poly.pdbx_seq_one_letter_code
_entity_poly.pdbx_strand_id
1 'polypeptide(L)'
;MSKTDPGNYFEDFKLGQTLVHATPRTVTAGDVALYTAFYGPRFSLFSSDEFARACGLPAAPVDPLVAFHIVFGKSVPDISLNAVANLGYAEGLFLAPVYPGDTLMAESEVIGLKENSNRKTGVVYVRTTGTNQHGKAVLRYVRWVMVRKRSAEAEIPEQSTPDLAEAVAAKDLIIPATLDFSKYDYALAGAPHAFEDYAIGERIDHVDGMAIEEAEHAMATRLWQNTAKVHFNQFERSKDPSGRRLVYGGVVISTAKALSFNGLQNAGLILAINGGRHVSPYFAGGTVFAWSEVLDKADLGHGVGALRLRMVATRDRPCDDFPGKDETGAYNDHVILDFDYWAAVPKRG
;
A
#
# COMPACT_ATOMS: atom_id res chain seq x y z
N MET A 1 29.02 -16.96 17.05
CA MET A 1 27.81 -16.20 16.63
C MET A 1 26.86 -17.16 15.93
N SER A 2 25.54 -17.07 16.19
CA SER A 2 24.54 -17.81 15.42
C SER A 2 24.55 -17.38 13.95
N LYS A 3 24.33 -18.34 13.04
CA LYS A 3 24.13 -18.04 11.60
C LYS A 3 22.70 -17.61 11.29
N THR A 4 21.80 -17.70 12.28
CA THR A 4 20.39 -17.32 12.15
C THR A 4 20.16 -15.95 12.74
N ASP A 5 19.37 -15.13 12.04
CA ASP A 5 18.95 -13.81 12.49
C ASP A 5 17.52 -13.88 13.05
N PRO A 6 17.30 -13.55 14.32
CA PRO A 6 15.96 -13.50 14.92
C PRO A 6 15.17 -12.26 14.54
N GLY A 7 15.75 -11.32 13.79
CA GLY A 7 15.21 -9.98 13.51
C GLY A 7 15.40 -9.01 14.68
N ASN A 8 15.25 -7.73 14.38
CA ASN A 8 15.41 -6.66 15.36
C ASN A 8 14.21 -6.56 16.31
N TYR A 9 14.49 -6.18 17.54
CA TYR A 9 13.55 -5.74 18.56
C TYR A 9 13.65 -4.22 18.73
N PHE A 10 12.74 -3.59 19.47
CA PHE A 10 12.68 -2.14 19.58
C PHE A 10 14.01 -1.51 20.03
N GLU A 11 14.69 -2.11 21.00
CA GLU A 11 15.97 -1.65 21.55
C GLU A 11 17.17 -1.77 20.62
N ASP A 12 17.02 -2.49 19.49
CA ASP A 12 18.09 -2.64 18.49
C ASP A 12 18.14 -1.48 17.49
N PHE A 13 17.07 -0.67 17.41
CA PHE A 13 17.00 0.46 16.49
C PHE A 13 17.67 1.70 17.07
N LYS A 14 18.27 2.50 16.18
CA LYS A 14 18.87 3.78 16.53
C LYS A 14 18.34 4.87 15.59
N LEU A 15 18.10 6.06 16.14
CA LEU A 15 17.70 7.22 15.34
C LEU A 15 18.79 7.52 14.28
N GLY A 16 18.39 7.79 13.04
CA GLY A 16 19.29 8.00 11.90
C GLY A 16 19.96 6.73 11.35
N GLN A 17 19.67 5.56 11.90
CA GLN A 17 20.21 4.29 11.39
C GLN A 17 19.68 4.01 9.99
N THR A 18 20.58 3.68 9.06
CA THR A 18 20.22 3.16 7.73
C THR A 18 20.32 1.64 7.72
N LEU A 19 19.28 0.99 7.23
CA LEU A 19 19.15 -0.46 7.04
C LEU A 19 19.03 -0.75 5.54
N VAL A 20 20.03 -1.41 4.96
CA VAL A 20 19.99 -1.89 3.57
C VAL A 20 19.40 -3.30 3.57
N HIS A 21 18.24 -3.46 2.91
CA HIS A 21 17.49 -4.71 2.97
C HIS A 21 18.00 -5.73 1.93
N ALA A 22 18.44 -6.87 2.40
CA ALA A 22 18.71 -8.02 1.55
C ALA A 22 17.37 -8.67 1.15
N THR A 23 17.21 -9.23 0.03
CA THR A 23 17.97 -9.45 -1.17
C THR A 23 17.38 -8.66 -2.33
N PRO A 24 18.12 -8.34 -3.43
CA PRO A 24 17.48 -7.72 -4.60
C PRO A 24 16.48 -8.68 -5.23
N ARG A 25 15.45 -8.13 -5.93
CA ARG A 25 14.42 -8.94 -6.58
C ARG A 25 14.06 -8.39 -7.95
N THR A 26 14.19 -9.20 -8.98
CA THR A 26 13.69 -8.89 -10.32
C THR A 26 12.17 -9.11 -10.36
N VAL A 27 11.45 -8.11 -10.81
CA VAL A 27 10.02 -8.19 -11.11
C VAL A 27 9.84 -8.94 -12.43
N THR A 28 8.98 -9.92 -12.45
CA THR A 28 8.76 -10.77 -13.63
C THR A 28 7.34 -10.65 -14.16
N ALA A 29 7.10 -11.09 -15.39
CA ALA A 29 5.74 -11.24 -15.91
C ALA A 29 4.90 -12.22 -15.05
N GLY A 30 5.56 -13.18 -14.39
CA GLY A 30 4.91 -14.09 -13.42
C GLY A 30 4.36 -13.36 -12.19
N ASP A 31 5.05 -12.31 -11.70
CA ASP A 31 4.54 -11.49 -10.59
C ASP A 31 3.27 -10.75 -11.00
N VAL A 32 3.23 -10.20 -12.21
CA VAL A 32 2.05 -9.52 -12.76
C VAL A 32 0.88 -10.50 -12.92
N ALA A 33 1.13 -11.69 -13.48
CA ALA A 33 0.12 -12.73 -13.65
C ALA A 33 -0.47 -13.19 -12.30
N LEU A 34 0.37 -13.38 -11.28
CA LEU A 34 -0.08 -13.75 -9.95
C LEU A 34 -0.84 -12.61 -9.25
N TYR A 35 -0.40 -11.36 -9.41
CA TYR A 35 -1.14 -10.20 -8.90
C TYR A 35 -2.54 -10.12 -9.51
N THR A 36 -2.63 -10.33 -10.83
CA THR A 36 -3.90 -10.39 -11.53
C THR A 36 -4.78 -11.57 -11.04
N ALA A 37 -4.17 -12.73 -10.81
CA ALA A 37 -4.90 -13.91 -10.31
C ALA A 37 -5.44 -13.72 -8.89
N PHE A 38 -4.73 -12.95 -8.03
CA PHE A 38 -5.16 -12.73 -6.65
C PHE A 38 -6.24 -11.65 -6.53
N TYR A 39 -6.16 -10.58 -7.33
CA TYR A 39 -6.99 -9.39 -7.09
C TYR A 39 -7.88 -9.03 -8.28
N GLY A 40 -7.63 -9.58 -9.47
CA GLY A 40 -8.40 -9.31 -10.69
C GLY A 40 -8.44 -7.83 -11.11
N PRO A 41 -7.39 -7.01 -10.96
CA PRO A 41 -7.42 -5.61 -11.36
C PRO A 41 -7.60 -5.52 -12.89
N ARG A 42 -8.40 -4.52 -13.33
CA ARG A 42 -8.75 -4.34 -14.75
C ARG A 42 -8.31 -3.00 -15.31
N PHE A 43 -7.49 -2.22 -14.60
CA PHE A 43 -7.04 -0.91 -15.05
C PHE A 43 -6.21 -1.03 -16.32
N SER A 44 -6.70 -0.43 -17.42
CA SER A 44 -6.18 -0.65 -18.77
C SER A 44 -4.71 -0.30 -18.94
N LEU A 45 -4.22 0.71 -18.20
CA LEU A 45 -2.82 1.13 -18.23
C LEU A 45 -1.84 0.03 -17.77
N PHE A 46 -2.28 -0.91 -16.94
CA PHE A 46 -1.47 -2.01 -16.40
C PHE A 46 -1.79 -3.36 -17.05
N SER A 47 -2.90 -3.46 -17.76
CA SER A 47 -3.35 -4.71 -18.35
C SER A 47 -3.09 -4.83 -19.85
N SER A 48 -2.72 -3.72 -20.54
CA SER A 48 -2.51 -3.71 -21.99
C SER A 48 -1.29 -2.87 -22.36
N ASP A 49 -0.30 -3.53 -22.99
CA ASP A 49 0.85 -2.84 -23.57
C ASP A 49 0.45 -1.83 -24.66
N GLU A 50 -0.52 -2.17 -25.49
CA GLU A 50 -0.98 -1.28 -26.56
C GLU A 50 -1.67 -0.04 -25.99
N PHE A 51 -2.48 -0.20 -24.94
CA PHE A 51 -3.11 0.91 -24.26
C PHE A 51 -2.06 1.81 -23.59
N ALA A 52 -1.08 1.22 -22.89
CA ALA A 52 0.00 1.95 -22.26
C ALA A 52 0.85 2.73 -23.28
N ARG A 53 1.15 2.13 -24.44
CA ARG A 53 1.87 2.82 -25.55
C ARG A 53 1.06 3.97 -26.12
N ALA A 54 -0.25 3.81 -26.29
CA ALA A 54 -1.12 4.91 -26.70
C ALA A 54 -1.11 6.08 -25.69
N CYS A 55 -0.87 5.79 -24.40
CA CYS A 55 -0.69 6.78 -23.34
C CYS A 55 0.78 7.22 -23.15
N GLY A 56 1.68 6.98 -24.13
CA GLY A 56 3.06 7.48 -24.10
C GLY A 56 4.06 6.65 -23.30
N LEU A 57 3.64 5.53 -22.72
CA LEU A 57 4.54 4.63 -21.99
C LEU A 57 5.16 3.58 -22.93
N PRO A 58 6.34 3.03 -22.63
CA PRO A 58 6.99 2.03 -23.50
C PRO A 58 6.25 0.68 -23.54
N ALA A 59 5.56 0.34 -22.46
CA ALA A 59 4.75 -0.87 -22.27
C ALA A 59 3.84 -0.66 -21.06
N ALA A 60 2.99 -1.63 -20.72
CA ALA A 60 2.26 -1.64 -19.46
C ALA A 60 3.24 -1.72 -18.28
N PRO A 61 3.31 -0.72 -17.40
CA PRO A 61 4.04 -0.85 -16.16
C PRO A 61 3.33 -1.84 -15.24
N VAL A 62 4.02 -2.34 -14.20
CA VAL A 62 3.33 -3.08 -13.15
C VAL A 62 2.42 -2.12 -12.37
N ASP A 63 1.33 -2.63 -11.81
CA ASP A 63 0.51 -1.84 -10.89
C ASP A 63 1.41 -1.28 -9.77
N PRO A 64 1.31 0.02 -9.41
CA PRO A 64 2.15 0.62 -8.37
C PRO A 64 2.17 -0.15 -7.06
N LEU A 65 1.07 -0.83 -6.69
CA LEU A 65 1.00 -1.66 -5.51
C LEU A 65 1.90 -2.90 -5.59
N VAL A 66 2.22 -3.42 -6.78
CA VAL A 66 3.22 -4.50 -6.94
C VAL A 66 4.59 -4.02 -6.46
N ALA A 67 5.03 -2.85 -6.93
CA ALA A 67 6.29 -2.26 -6.48
C ALA A 67 6.28 -1.97 -4.96
N PHE A 68 5.17 -1.42 -4.46
CA PHE A 68 4.98 -1.17 -3.03
C PHE A 68 5.11 -2.45 -2.20
N HIS A 69 4.44 -3.54 -2.57
CA HIS A 69 4.50 -4.80 -1.83
C HIS A 69 5.89 -5.42 -1.85
N ILE A 70 6.60 -5.36 -2.97
CA ILE A 70 7.97 -5.88 -3.08
C ILE A 70 8.90 -5.09 -2.16
N VAL A 71 8.90 -3.76 -2.25
CA VAL A 71 9.75 -2.89 -1.41
C VAL A 71 9.40 -3.05 0.07
N PHE A 72 8.09 -3.13 0.39
CA PHE A 72 7.63 -3.37 1.75
C PHE A 72 8.12 -4.73 2.27
N GLY A 73 7.91 -5.81 1.51
CA GLY A 73 8.30 -7.16 1.90
C GLY A 73 9.78 -7.29 2.22
N LYS A 74 10.64 -6.61 1.44
CA LYS A 74 12.09 -6.58 1.68
C LYS A 74 12.47 -5.97 3.01
N SER A 75 11.72 -5.00 3.49
CA SER A 75 12.00 -4.33 4.76
C SER A 75 11.53 -5.13 6.00
N VAL A 76 10.73 -6.19 5.79
CA VAL A 76 10.13 -6.94 6.90
C VAL A 76 11.16 -7.66 7.77
N PRO A 77 12.17 -8.39 7.23
CA PRO A 77 13.15 -9.09 8.05
C PRO A 77 13.86 -8.17 9.06
N ASP A 78 14.24 -6.98 8.61
CA ASP A 78 15.04 -6.05 9.40
C ASP A 78 14.19 -5.14 10.31
N ILE A 79 12.95 -4.82 9.90
CA ILE A 79 12.15 -3.82 10.62
C ILE A 79 11.00 -4.45 11.39
N SER A 80 10.28 -5.40 10.81
CA SER A 80 8.99 -5.83 11.31
C SER A 80 8.82 -7.34 11.50
N LEU A 81 9.92 -8.11 11.50
CA LEU A 81 9.85 -9.55 11.78
C LEU A 81 9.26 -9.84 13.17
N ASN A 82 9.58 -9.00 14.15
CA ASN A 82 9.07 -9.06 15.53
C ASN A 82 7.97 -8.01 15.80
N ALA A 83 7.32 -7.51 14.76
CA ALA A 83 6.24 -6.54 14.90
C ALA A 83 4.97 -7.16 15.48
N VAL A 84 4.23 -6.32 16.17
CA VAL A 84 2.85 -6.59 16.62
C VAL A 84 1.87 -6.16 15.53
N ALA A 85 2.07 -4.95 14.96
CA ALA A 85 1.24 -4.36 13.93
C ALA A 85 1.99 -3.28 13.15
N ASN A 86 1.65 -3.12 11.87
CA ASN A 86 1.92 -1.90 11.12
C ASN A 86 0.80 -0.91 11.42
N LEU A 87 1.15 0.30 11.87
CA LEU A 87 0.19 1.26 12.41
C LEU A 87 -0.26 2.30 11.39
N GLY A 88 0.56 2.55 10.36
CA GLY A 88 0.19 3.51 9.32
C GLY A 88 1.29 3.79 8.30
N TYR A 89 0.92 4.64 7.35
CA TYR A 89 1.74 5.11 6.24
C TYR A 89 1.60 6.64 6.10
N ALA A 90 2.62 7.29 5.58
CA ALA A 90 2.62 8.70 5.21
C ALA A 90 3.65 8.98 4.12
N GLU A 91 3.55 10.15 3.49
CA GLU A 91 4.55 10.70 2.56
C GLU A 91 4.96 9.72 1.44
N GLY A 92 4.04 8.81 1.04
CA GLY A 92 4.30 7.84 -0.01
C GLY A 92 4.30 8.50 -1.38
N LEU A 93 5.38 8.33 -2.17
CA LEU A 93 5.51 8.86 -3.52
C LEU A 93 5.96 7.74 -4.47
N PHE A 94 5.23 7.55 -5.54
CA PHE A 94 5.66 6.73 -6.68
C PHE A 94 6.46 7.61 -7.63
N LEU A 95 7.78 7.38 -7.69
CA LEU A 95 8.75 8.29 -8.33
C LEU A 95 9.07 7.90 -9.77
N ALA A 96 8.85 6.65 -10.13
CA ALA A 96 9.00 6.15 -11.50
C ALA A 96 8.20 4.87 -11.69
N PRO A 97 7.69 4.60 -12.91
CA PRO A 97 7.08 3.33 -13.23
C PRO A 97 8.11 2.19 -13.15
N VAL A 98 7.64 1.02 -12.76
CA VAL A 98 8.40 -0.23 -12.72
C VAL A 98 7.87 -1.15 -13.80
N TYR A 99 8.76 -1.83 -14.50
CA TYR A 99 8.42 -2.77 -15.58
C TYR A 99 8.91 -4.18 -15.26
N PRO A 100 8.28 -5.23 -15.81
CA PRO A 100 8.87 -6.57 -15.80
C PRO A 100 10.31 -6.53 -16.36
N GLY A 101 11.26 -7.11 -15.61
CA GLY A 101 12.69 -7.02 -15.89
C GLY A 101 13.45 -6.07 -14.96
N ASP A 102 12.79 -5.12 -14.32
CA ASP A 102 13.41 -4.27 -13.30
C ASP A 102 13.77 -5.08 -12.04
N THR A 103 14.94 -4.82 -11.49
CA THR A 103 15.38 -5.41 -10.22
C THR A 103 15.26 -4.37 -9.11
N LEU A 104 14.40 -4.64 -8.14
CA LEU A 104 14.14 -3.76 -7.02
C LEU A 104 15.03 -4.09 -5.81
N MET A 105 15.56 -3.03 -5.21
CA MET A 105 16.28 -3.00 -3.93
C MET A 105 15.56 -2.05 -3.00
N ALA A 106 15.83 -2.16 -1.70
CA ALA A 106 15.24 -1.27 -0.71
C ALA A 106 16.21 -0.95 0.42
N GLU A 107 16.10 0.26 0.94
CA GLU A 107 16.76 0.70 2.16
C GLU A 107 15.78 1.51 3.03
N SER A 108 16.02 1.53 4.33
CA SER A 108 15.20 2.29 5.28
C SER A 108 16.06 3.09 6.22
N GLU A 109 15.67 4.32 6.48
CA GLU A 109 16.20 5.18 7.52
C GLU A 109 15.25 5.18 8.72
N VAL A 110 15.76 4.98 9.93
CA VAL A 110 15.00 5.13 11.17
C VAL A 110 14.87 6.62 11.49
N ILE A 111 13.67 7.17 11.30
CA ILE A 111 13.40 8.61 11.47
C ILE A 111 12.70 8.95 12.79
N GLY A 112 12.32 7.93 13.56
CA GLY A 112 11.70 8.14 14.87
C GLY A 112 11.58 6.85 15.66
N LEU A 113 11.59 7.00 16.98
CA LEU A 113 11.46 5.92 17.97
C LEU A 113 10.63 6.40 19.14
N LYS A 114 9.66 5.59 19.61
CA LYS A 114 8.83 5.91 20.78
C LYS A 114 8.49 4.65 21.57
N GLU A 115 8.92 4.55 22.82
CA GLU A 115 8.50 3.46 23.70
C GLU A 115 7.02 3.63 24.08
N ASN A 116 6.28 2.54 24.09
CA ASN A 116 4.90 2.54 24.54
C ASN A 116 4.84 2.46 26.09
N SER A 117 3.78 3.01 26.70
CA SER A 117 3.58 3.06 28.14
C SER A 117 3.57 1.67 28.81
N ASN A 118 3.26 0.62 28.05
CA ASN A 118 3.28 -0.76 28.55
C ASN A 118 4.72 -1.31 28.75
N ARG A 119 5.76 -0.61 28.26
CA ARG A 119 7.18 -0.97 28.31
C ARG A 119 7.52 -2.33 27.65
N LYS A 120 6.58 -2.95 26.93
CA LYS A 120 6.75 -4.24 26.24
C LYS A 120 6.94 -4.07 24.73
N THR A 121 6.63 -2.89 24.22
CA THR A 121 6.69 -2.55 22.80
C THR A 121 7.15 -1.11 22.61
N GLY A 122 7.61 -0.79 21.42
CA GLY A 122 7.81 0.58 20.97
C GLY A 122 7.41 0.75 19.51
N VAL A 123 7.28 1.98 19.07
CA VAL A 123 6.96 2.36 17.71
C VAL A 123 8.22 2.81 17.00
N VAL A 124 8.53 2.18 15.87
CA VAL A 124 9.65 2.51 15.00
C VAL A 124 9.10 3.17 13.75
N TYR A 125 9.52 4.39 13.48
CA TYR A 125 9.20 5.14 12.27
C TYR A 125 10.34 5.00 11.28
N VAL A 126 10.06 4.55 10.07
CA VAL A 126 11.07 4.39 9.03
C VAL A 126 10.63 5.06 7.73
N ARG A 127 11.60 5.72 7.07
CA ARG A 127 11.47 6.16 5.69
C ARG A 127 12.14 5.12 4.80
N THR A 128 11.35 4.45 3.97
CA THR A 128 11.83 3.39 3.06
C THR A 128 11.89 3.93 1.65
N THR A 129 13.02 3.70 0.97
CA THR A 129 13.23 4.01 -0.44
C THR A 129 13.46 2.71 -1.21
N GLY A 130 12.64 2.48 -2.23
CA GLY A 130 12.84 1.45 -3.23
C GLY A 130 13.57 2.01 -4.45
N THR A 131 14.61 1.32 -4.92
CA THR A 131 15.38 1.69 -6.11
C THR A 131 15.40 0.54 -7.13
N ASN A 132 15.58 0.87 -8.41
CA ASN A 132 15.82 -0.13 -9.44
C ASN A 132 17.33 -0.42 -9.62
N GLN A 133 17.68 -1.33 -10.55
CA GLN A 133 19.06 -1.74 -10.88
C GLN A 133 19.98 -0.60 -11.35
N HIS A 134 19.41 0.55 -11.69
CA HIS A 134 20.16 1.74 -12.12
C HIS A 134 20.31 2.78 -10.98
N GLY A 135 19.93 2.42 -9.75
CA GLY A 135 19.94 3.34 -8.61
C GLY A 135 18.83 4.41 -8.66
N LYS A 136 17.90 4.33 -9.63
CA LYS A 136 16.77 5.25 -9.71
C LYS A 136 15.73 4.90 -8.66
N ALA A 137 15.38 5.87 -7.81
CA ALA A 137 14.29 5.70 -6.87
C ALA A 137 12.95 5.53 -7.63
N VAL A 138 12.20 4.49 -7.27
CA VAL A 138 10.90 4.15 -7.86
C VAL A 138 9.75 4.39 -6.87
N LEU A 139 10.04 4.28 -5.58
CA LEU A 139 9.08 4.46 -4.50
C LEU A 139 9.79 5.00 -3.26
N ARG A 140 9.16 5.90 -2.54
CA ARG A 140 9.57 6.30 -1.18
C ARG A 140 8.32 6.48 -0.34
N TYR A 141 8.35 6.01 0.92
CA TYR A 141 7.24 6.17 1.86
C TYR A 141 7.74 6.13 3.31
N VAL A 142 6.96 6.68 4.20
CA VAL A 142 7.12 6.52 5.64
C VAL A 142 6.10 5.50 6.14
N ARG A 143 6.52 4.63 7.05
CA ARG A 143 5.62 3.78 7.83
C ARG A 143 6.05 3.75 9.29
N TRP A 144 5.13 3.42 10.18
CA TRP A 144 5.45 3.17 11.58
C TRP A 144 4.87 1.86 12.06
N VAL A 145 5.68 1.18 12.84
CA VAL A 145 5.47 -0.22 13.19
C VAL A 145 5.62 -0.38 14.70
N MET A 146 4.67 -1.07 15.33
CA MET A 146 4.78 -1.48 16.72
C MET A 146 5.65 -2.73 16.80
N VAL A 147 6.84 -2.61 17.39
CA VAL A 147 7.82 -3.70 17.55
C VAL A 147 7.93 -4.11 19.00
N ARG A 148 8.08 -5.41 19.24
CA ARG A 148 8.27 -5.97 20.60
C ARG A 148 9.63 -5.57 21.15
N LYS A 149 9.73 -5.47 22.48
CA LYS A 149 10.99 -5.48 23.23
C LYS A 149 11.33 -6.92 23.67
N ARG A 150 12.62 -7.21 23.85
CA ARG A 150 13.08 -8.48 24.47
C ARG A 150 12.75 -8.50 25.95
N SER A 151 12.94 -7.34 26.62
CA SER A 151 12.70 -7.17 28.06
C SER A 151 12.13 -5.78 28.32
N ALA A 152 11.25 -5.67 29.31
CA ALA A 152 10.73 -4.38 29.77
C ALA A 152 11.84 -3.49 30.37
N GLU A 153 12.90 -4.11 30.88
CA GLU A 153 14.07 -3.46 31.49
C GLU A 153 15.16 -3.11 30.48
N ALA A 154 15.03 -3.54 29.20
CA ALA A 154 16.00 -3.20 28.17
C ALA A 154 16.15 -1.68 28.08
N GLU A 155 17.41 -1.23 27.94
CA GLU A 155 17.73 0.18 27.72
C GLU A 155 16.99 0.69 26.48
N ILE A 156 16.35 1.84 26.62
CA ILE A 156 15.60 2.46 25.52
C ILE A 156 16.50 3.36 24.70
N PRO A 157 16.41 3.30 23.37
CA PRO A 157 17.13 4.20 22.50
C PRO A 157 16.64 5.64 22.66
N GLU A 158 17.40 6.59 22.14
CA GLU A 158 16.96 7.99 22.02
C GLU A 158 15.60 8.04 21.31
N GLN A 159 14.65 8.78 21.89
CA GLN A 159 13.28 8.84 21.40
C GLN A 159 13.02 10.14 20.64
N SER A 160 12.36 10.01 19.51
CA SER A 160 11.85 11.13 18.71
C SER A 160 10.63 10.67 17.93
N THR A 161 9.63 11.53 17.79
CA THR A 161 8.48 11.28 16.92
C THR A 161 8.54 12.26 15.76
N PRO A 162 8.62 11.81 14.51
CA PRO A 162 8.69 12.71 13.37
C PRO A 162 7.37 13.47 13.20
N ASP A 163 7.47 14.72 12.74
CA ASP A 163 6.34 15.47 12.22
C ASP A 163 6.12 15.02 10.76
N LEU A 164 4.96 14.43 10.47
CA LEU A 164 4.64 13.88 9.17
C LEU A 164 3.50 14.68 8.54
N ALA A 165 3.64 14.98 7.26
CA ALA A 165 2.60 15.67 6.51
C ALA A 165 1.32 14.82 6.46
N GLU A 166 0.17 15.46 6.65
CA GLU A 166 -1.15 14.79 6.53
C GLU A 166 -1.38 14.24 5.12
N ALA A 167 -0.90 14.97 4.11
CA ALA A 167 -1.00 14.55 2.72
C ALA A 167 0.20 15.06 1.91
N VAL A 168 0.54 14.34 0.85
CA VAL A 168 1.45 14.80 -0.19
C VAL A 168 0.79 15.98 -0.92
N ALA A 169 1.49 17.11 -1.01
CA ALA A 169 0.96 18.26 -1.72
C ALA A 169 0.88 17.98 -3.23
N ALA A 170 -0.17 18.47 -3.89
CA ALA A 170 -0.39 18.23 -5.32
C ALA A 170 0.81 18.63 -6.20
N LYS A 171 1.53 19.70 -5.84
CA LYS A 171 2.73 20.18 -6.54
C LYS A 171 3.92 19.21 -6.48
N ASP A 172 3.92 18.29 -5.51
CA ASP A 172 5.00 17.31 -5.29
C ASP A 172 4.67 15.96 -5.92
N LEU A 173 3.49 15.82 -6.54
CA LEU A 173 3.10 14.61 -7.28
C LEU A 173 3.96 14.47 -8.53
N ILE A 174 4.41 13.25 -8.79
CA ILE A 174 5.26 12.93 -9.94
C ILE A 174 4.46 12.04 -10.89
N ILE A 175 4.33 12.50 -12.13
CA ILE A 175 3.80 11.70 -13.24
C ILE A 175 4.97 11.16 -14.07
N PRO A 176 4.85 9.97 -14.69
CA PRO A 176 5.86 9.50 -15.64
C PRO A 176 6.07 10.55 -16.76
N ALA A 177 7.33 10.89 -17.02
CA ALA A 177 7.66 12.01 -17.93
C ALA A 177 7.12 11.87 -19.36
N THR A 178 6.86 10.63 -19.79
CA THR A 178 6.32 10.33 -21.12
C THR A 178 4.81 10.09 -21.10
N LEU A 179 4.16 10.15 -19.93
CA LEU A 179 2.72 9.92 -19.83
C LEU A 179 1.96 11.03 -20.54
N ASP A 180 1.12 10.63 -21.48
CA ASP A 180 0.29 11.50 -22.30
C ASP A 180 -1.09 10.88 -22.50
N PHE A 181 -2.12 11.48 -21.93
CA PHE A 181 -3.49 11.01 -22.04
C PHE A 181 -4.26 11.59 -23.25
N SER A 182 -3.59 12.29 -24.15
CA SER A 182 -4.25 12.84 -25.37
C SER A 182 -4.89 11.78 -26.26
N LYS A 183 -4.42 10.52 -26.16
CA LYS A 183 -4.95 9.36 -26.90
C LYS A 183 -5.60 8.33 -25.97
N TYR A 184 -6.03 8.76 -24.77
CA TYR A 184 -6.71 7.88 -23.83
C TYR A 184 -8.05 7.40 -24.38
N ASP A 185 -8.22 6.09 -24.50
CA ASP A 185 -9.45 5.49 -25.01
C ASP A 185 -10.39 5.11 -23.84
N TYR A 186 -11.38 5.98 -23.63
CA TYR A 186 -12.37 5.80 -22.56
C TYR A 186 -13.25 4.56 -22.76
N ALA A 187 -13.51 4.16 -24.02
CA ALA A 187 -14.30 2.97 -24.31
C ALA A 187 -13.53 1.70 -23.93
N LEU A 188 -12.25 1.60 -24.31
CA LEU A 188 -11.39 0.49 -23.92
C LEU A 188 -11.08 0.49 -22.42
N ALA A 189 -11.03 1.65 -21.78
CA ALA A 189 -10.84 1.77 -20.34
C ALA A 189 -12.08 1.37 -19.53
N GLY A 190 -13.25 1.32 -20.15
CA GLY A 190 -14.50 0.81 -19.57
C GLY A 190 -15.38 1.84 -18.90
N ALA A 191 -15.06 3.15 -19.00
CA ALA A 191 -15.90 4.23 -18.47
C ALA A 191 -15.64 5.58 -19.15
N PRO A 192 -16.67 6.42 -19.33
CA PRO A 192 -16.55 7.72 -19.97
C PRO A 192 -16.04 8.82 -19.02
N HIS A 193 -15.84 8.54 -17.73
CA HIS A 193 -15.60 9.54 -16.71
C HIS A 193 -14.16 10.06 -16.74
N ALA A 194 -14.02 11.38 -16.94
CA ALA A 194 -12.76 12.11 -16.92
C ALA A 194 -12.61 12.89 -15.60
N PHE A 195 -11.49 13.56 -15.43
CA PHE A 195 -11.19 14.42 -14.27
C PHE A 195 -12.33 15.40 -13.94
N GLU A 196 -12.95 15.98 -14.96
CA GLU A 196 -14.02 16.99 -14.82
C GLU A 196 -15.30 16.41 -14.23
N ASP A 197 -15.54 15.12 -14.39
CA ASP A 197 -16.80 14.47 -13.97
C ASP A 197 -16.84 14.14 -12.47
N TYR A 198 -15.71 14.19 -11.78
CA TYR A 198 -15.66 13.94 -10.34
C TYR A 198 -15.78 15.24 -9.54
N ALA A 199 -16.56 15.23 -8.47
CA ALA A 199 -16.74 16.36 -7.55
C ALA A 199 -16.07 16.09 -6.18
N ILE A 200 -15.50 17.13 -5.56
CA ILE A 200 -15.01 17.02 -4.17
C ILE A 200 -16.20 16.71 -3.26
N GLY A 201 -16.04 15.73 -2.36
CA GLY A 201 -17.08 15.20 -1.49
C GLY A 201 -17.94 14.12 -2.13
N GLU A 202 -17.75 13.82 -3.42
CA GLU A 202 -18.45 12.72 -4.09
C GLU A 202 -18.06 11.38 -3.46
N ARG A 203 -19.07 10.55 -3.16
CA ARG A 203 -18.90 9.19 -2.64
C ARG A 203 -19.31 8.18 -3.69
N ILE A 204 -18.49 7.16 -3.86
CA ILE A 204 -18.65 6.13 -4.88
C ILE A 204 -18.65 4.79 -4.18
N ASP A 205 -19.79 4.10 -4.17
CA ASP A 205 -19.87 2.70 -3.80
C ASP A 205 -19.35 1.85 -4.96
N HIS A 206 -18.41 0.95 -4.67
CA HIS A 206 -17.85 0.05 -5.67
C HIS A 206 -18.71 -1.21 -5.90
N VAL A 207 -19.80 -1.34 -5.15
CA VAL A 207 -20.92 -2.30 -5.26
C VAL A 207 -20.50 -3.74 -5.00
N ASP A 208 -19.52 -4.27 -5.76
CA ASP A 208 -19.10 -5.66 -5.67
C ASP A 208 -18.25 -5.96 -4.43
N GLY A 209 -18.24 -7.22 -4.04
CA GLY A 209 -17.39 -7.75 -2.98
C GLY A 209 -16.48 -8.87 -3.49
N MET A 210 -15.32 -9.02 -2.83
CA MET A 210 -14.35 -10.07 -3.13
C MET A 210 -13.96 -10.82 -1.86
N ALA A 211 -14.12 -12.14 -1.86
CA ALA A 211 -13.63 -12.98 -0.78
C ALA A 211 -12.11 -13.08 -0.83
N ILE A 212 -11.48 -13.17 0.34
CA ILE A 212 -10.05 -13.45 0.47
C ILE A 212 -9.89 -14.81 1.15
N GLU A 213 -9.38 -15.79 0.41
CA GLU A 213 -9.18 -17.15 0.88
C GLU A 213 -7.81 -17.34 1.56
N GLU A 214 -7.69 -18.38 2.42
CA GLU A 214 -6.44 -18.74 3.10
C GLU A 214 -5.29 -19.04 2.12
N ALA A 215 -5.59 -19.69 1.00
CA ALA A 215 -4.58 -20.03 -0.01
C ALA A 215 -4.04 -18.78 -0.69
N GLU A 216 -4.92 -17.87 -1.10
CA GLU A 216 -4.56 -16.60 -1.76
C GLU A 216 -3.73 -15.71 -0.83
N HIS A 217 -4.19 -15.49 0.40
CA HIS A 217 -3.44 -14.77 1.42
C HIS A 217 -2.06 -15.36 1.65
N ALA A 218 -1.95 -16.68 1.81
CA ALA A 218 -0.68 -17.36 2.02
C ALA A 218 0.25 -17.27 0.80
N MET A 219 -0.27 -17.34 -0.41
CA MET A 219 0.49 -17.19 -1.65
C MET A 219 0.94 -15.74 -1.84
N ALA A 220 0.07 -14.76 -1.62
CA ALA A 220 0.41 -13.34 -1.69
C ALA A 220 1.52 -12.97 -0.69
N THR A 221 1.44 -13.43 0.56
CA THR A 221 2.47 -13.21 1.58
C THR A 221 3.84 -13.71 1.11
N ARG A 222 3.89 -14.90 0.49
CA ARG A 222 5.14 -15.48 -0.08
C ARG A 222 5.60 -14.76 -1.33
N LEU A 223 4.68 -14.38 -2.20
CA LEU A 223 4.98 -13.63 -3.42
C LEU A 223 5.70 -12.32 -3.09
N TRP A 224 5.24 -11.61 -2.07
CA TRP A 224 5.86 -10.36 -1.64
C TRP A 224 7.04 -10.53 -0.70
N GLN A 225 7.43 -11.77 -0.37
CA GLN A 225 8.48 -12.07 0.60
C GLN A 225 8.24 -11.42 1.97
N ASN A 226 6.98 -11.20 2.33
CA ASN A 226 6.60 -10.69 3.64
C ASN A 226 6.65 -11.84 4.66
N THR A 227 7.73 -11.88 5.44
CA THR A 227 8.00 -12.95 6.41
C THR A 227 7.54 -12.62 7.82
N ALA A 228 6.71 -11.59 8.02
CA ALA A 228 6.16 -11.27 9.33
C ALA A 228 5.37 -12.46 9.89
N LYS A 229 5.76 -12.94 11.07
CA LYS A 229 5.23 -14.18 11.69
C LYS A 229 3.72 -14.19 11.81
N VAL A 230 3.11 -13.03 12.01
CA VAL A 230 1.65 -12.88 12.14
C VAL A 230 0.87 -13.30 10.89
N HIS A 231 1.49 -13.19 9.71
CA HIS A 231 0.89 -13.57 8.42
C HIS A 231 1.32 -14.96 7.96
N PHE A 232 2.45 -15.44 8.45
CA PHE A 232 3.21 -16.53 7.85
C PHE A 232 3.20 -17.80 8.71
N ASN A 233 3.33 -17.68 10.05
CA ASN A 233 3.58 -18.80 10.95
C ASN A 233 2.31 -19.23 11.68
N GLN A 234 1.62 -20.26 11.15
CA GLN A 234 0.41 -20.81 11.77
C GLN A 234 0.67 -21.42 13.13
N PHE A 235 1.85 -22.02 13.37
CA PHE A 235 2.19 -22.62 14.66
C PHE A 235 2.27 -21.56 15.76
N GLU A 236 2.88 -20.41 15.47
CA GLU A 236 2.89 -19.29 16.43
C GLU A 236 1.49 -18.70 16.64
N ARG A 237 0.72 -18.56 15.55
CA ARG A 237 -0.63 -17.97 15.61
C ARG A 237 -1.65 -18.86 16.33
N SER A 238 -1.47 -20.18 16.33
CA SER A 238 -2.36 -21.09 17.08
C SER A 238 -2.30 -20.89 18.58
N LYS A 239 -1.28 -20.20 19.09
CA LYS A 239 -1.12 -19.83 20.52
C LYS A 239 -1.90 -18.56 20.90
N ASP A 240 -2.33 -17.77 19.92
CA ASP A 240 -3.09 -16.55 20.15
C ASP A 240 -4.60 -16.82 20.22
N PRO A 241 -5.38 -15.94 20.86
CA PRO A 241 -6.84 -16.15 21.01
C PRO A 241 -7.59 -16.39 19.71
N SER A 242 -7.15 -15.78 18.60
CA SER A 242 -7.78 -16.00 17.28
C SER A 242 -7.46 -17.36 16.68
N GLY A 243 -6.34 -18.00 17.06
CA GLY A 243 -5.85 -19.25 16.48
C GLY A 243 -5.53 -19.17 14.97
N ARG A 244 -5.58 -17.98 14.35
CA ARG A 244 -5.55 -17.78 12.90
C ARG A 244 -4.45 -16.81 12.49
N ARG A 245 -3.92 -16.98 11.28
CA ARG A 245 -3.00 -16.00 10.69
C ARG A 245 -3.76 -14.75 10.28
N LEU A 246 -3.18 -13.60 10.60
CA LEU A 246 -3.70 -12.30 10.17
C LEU A 246 -3.42 -12.14 8.66
N VAL A 247 -4.41 -11.71 7.89
CA VAL A 247 -4.20 -11.34 6.48
C VAL A 247 -3.25 -10.14 6.43
N TYR A 248 -2.28 -10.18 5.52
CA TYR A 248 -1.40 -9.04 5.27
C TYR A 248 -2.23 -7.84 4.81
N GLY A 249 -2.05 -6.69 5.46
CA GLY A 249 -2.82 -5.49 5.14
C GLY A 249 -2.74 -5.04 3.69
N GLY A 250 -1.59 -5.28 3.02
CA GLY A 250 -1.45 -5.02 1.60
C GLY A 250 -2.38 -5.86 0.71
N VAL A 251 -2.77 -7.06 1.15
CA VAL A 251 -3.80 -7.87 0.44
C VAL A 251 -5.14 -7.13 0.48
N VAL A 252 -5.52 -6.58 1.63
CA VAL A 252 -6.76 -5.79 1.76
C VAL A 252 -6.70 -4.52 0.90
N ILE A 253 -5.55 -3.81 0.87
CA ILE A 253 -5.36 -2.62 0.02
C ILE A 253 -5.55 -3.00 -1.45
N SER A 254 -4.89 -4.06 -1.93
CA SER A 254 -4.98 -4.47 -3.33
C SER A 254 -6.37 -4.96 -3.72
N THR A 255 -7.06 -5.68 -2.83
CA THR A 255 -8.45 -6.11 -3.05
C THR A 255 -9.39 -4.91 -3.16
N ALA A 256 -9.32 -3.97 -2.21
CA ALA A 256 -10.14 -2.75 -2.24
C ALA A 256 -9.85 -1.90 -3.48
N LYS A 257 -8.55 -1.77 -3.86
CA LYS A 257 -8.16 -1.04 -5.07
C LYS A 257 -8.68 -1.73 -6.34
N ALA A 258 -8.66 -3.06 -6.42
CA ALA A 258 -9.22 -3.79 -7.55
C ALA A 258 -10.75 -3.60 -7.66
N LEU A 259 -11.47 -3.62 -6.52
CA LEU A 259 -12.91 -3.31 -6.45
C LEU A 259 -13.21 -1.89 -6.90
N SER A 260 -12.32 -0.93 -6.61
CA SER A 260 -12.48 0.46 -7.01
C SER A 260 -12.48 0.69 -8.53
N PHE A 261 -12.14 -0.32 -9.32
CA PHE A 261 -12.34 -0.27 -10.76
C PHE A 261 -13.79 0.09 -11.13
N ASN A 262 -14.77 -0.41 -10.38
CA ASN A 262 -16.15 0.01 -10.56
C ASN A 262 -16.36 1.42 -9.97
N GLY A 263 -16.48 2.41 -10.84
CA GLY A 263 -16.63 3.84 -10.51
C GLY A 263 -15.35 4.68 -10.68
N LEU A 264 -14.15 4.05 -10.66
CA LEU A 264 -12.85 4.73 -10.79
C LEU A 264 -11.97 4.09 -11.88
N GLN A 265 -12.58 3.57 -12.96
CA GLN A 265 -11.88 2.87 -14.04
C GLN A 265 -10.67 3.63 -14.59
N ASN A 266 -10.80 4.96 -14.70
CA ASN A 266 -9.81 5.84 -15.30
C ASN A 266 -8.82 6.43 -14.26
N ALA A 267 -8.99 6.12 -12.97
CA ALA A 267 -8.12 6.57 -11.87
C ALA A 267 -7.24 5.42 -11.33
N GLY A 268 -6.65 4.63 -12.23
CA GLY A 268 -5.86 3.44 -11.87
C GLY A 268 -4.47 3.75 -11.32
N LEU A 269 -3.78 4.74 -11.87
CA LEU A 269 -2.38 5.04 -11.57
C LEU A 269 -2.25 5.81 -10.24
N ILE A 270 -1.83 5.11 -9.18
CA ILE A 270 -1.53 5.74 -7.88
C ILE A 270 -0.24 6.55 -8.01
N LEU A 271 -0.29 7.82 -7.62
CA LEU A 271 0.85 8.76 -7.61
C LEU A 271 1.47 8.91 -6.21
N ALA A 272 0.61 8.88 -5.18
CA ALA A 272 1.06 9.05 -3.80
C ALA A 272 0.15 8.30 -2.82
N ILE A 273 0.71 7.90 -1.68
CA ILE A 273 -0.01 7.39 -0.50
C ILE A 273 0.12 8.45 0.60
N ASN A 274 -0.99 9.09 0.94
CA ASN A 274 -1.03 10.11 1.99
C ASN A 274 -1.10 9.48 3.37
N GLY A 275 -1.95 8.45 3.51
CA GLY A 275 -2.17 7.76 4.76
C GLY A 275 -2.79 6.39 4.53
N GLY A 276 -2.68 5.55 5.54
CA GLY A 276 -3.32 4.24 5.52
C GLY A 276 -3.37 3.67 6.92
N ARG A 277 -4.55 3.25 7.34
CA ARG A 277 -4.78 2.62 8.63
C ARG A 277 -5.50 1.29 8.43
N HIS A 278 -4.89 0.23 8.93
CA HIS A 278 -5.57 -1.05 9.13
C HIS A 278 -6.37 -0.93 10.43
N VAL A 279 -7.68 -0.68 10.28
CA VAL A 279 -8.58 -0.31 11.39
C VAL A 279 -8.82 -1.48 12.31
N SER A 280 -9.13 -2.64 11.72
CA SER A 280 -9.41 -3.87 12.44
C SER A 280 -8.64 -5.05 11.84
N PRO A 281 -8.28 -6.05 12.65
CA PRO A 281 -7.65 -7.27 12.13
C PRO A 281 -8.61 -8.00 11.17
N TYR A 282 -8.07 -8.42 10.02
CA TYR A 282 -8.82 -9.20 9.04
C TYR A 282 -8.24 -10.61 8.92
N PHE A 283 -9.15 -11.59 8.85
CA PHE A 283 -8.82 -13.02 8.69
C PHE A 283 -9.49 -13.54 7.43
N ALA A 284 -8.82 -14.42 6.69
CA ALA A 284 -9.34 -14.99 5.46
C ALA A 284 -10.71 -15.70 5.64
N GLY A 285 -11.48 -15.80 4.58
CA GLY A 285 -12.83 -16.41 4.55
C GLY A 285 -13.98 -15.42 4.65
N GLY A 286 -13.70 -14.10 4.79
CA GLY A 286 -14.72 -13.05 4.69
C GLY A 286 -14.68 -12.36 3.32
N THR A 287 -15.72 -11.57 3.04
CA THR A 287 -15.83 -10.77 1.82
C THR A 287 -15.46 -9.32 2.12
N VAL A 288 -14.57 -8.76 1.31
CA VAL A 288 -14.20 -7.34 1.33
C VAL A 288 -15.10 -6.59 0.38
N PHE A 289 -15.69 -5.50 0.84
CA PHE A 289 -16.35 -4.47 0.04
C PHE A 289 -15.59 -3.15 0.20
N ALA A 290 -15.79 -2.21 -0.72
CA ALA A 290 -15.12 -0.92 -0.65
C ALA A 290 -15.95 0.21 -1.22
N TRP A 291 -15.68 1.43 -0.74
CA TRP A 291 -16.18 2.68 -1.29
C TRP A 291 -15.08 3.74 -1.27
N SER A 292 -15.22 4.76 -2.10
CA SER A 292 -14.27 5.87 -2.15
C SER A 292 -14.97 7.21 -2.01
N GLU A 293 -14.23 8.21 -1.48
CA GLU A 293 -14.64 9.62 -1.43
C GLU A 293 -13.55 10.46 -2.11
N VAL A 294 -13.97 11.40 -2.95
CA VAL A 294 -13.07 12.39 -3.56
C VAL A 294 -12.81 13.49 -2.54
N LEU A 295 -11.59 13.53 -2.00
CA LEU A 295 -11.20 14.52 -0.99
C LEU A 295 -10.69 15.82 -1.59
N ASP A 296 -10.00 15.73 -2.73
CA ASP A 296 -9.38 16.88 -3.41
C ASP A 296 -9.12 16.56 -4.88
N LYS A 297 -8.87 17.59 -5.68
CA LYS A 297 -8.58 17.49 -7.11
C LYS A 297 -7.45 18.44 -7.48
N ALA A 298 -6.55 17.99 -8.35
CA ALA A 298 -5.46 18.82 -8.85
C ALA A 298 -5.28 18.67 -10.36
N ASP A 299 -5.02 19.75 -11.06
CA ASP A 299 -4.60 19.74 -12.45
C ASP A 299 -3.07 19.63 -12.49
N LEU A 300 -2.54 18.57 -13.10
CA LEU A 300 -1.11 18.33 -13.22
C LEU A 300 -0.55 18.77 -14.58
N GLY A 301 -1.39 19.35 -15.44
CA GLY A 301 -1.02 19.71 -16.81
C GLY A 301 -0.98 18.50 -17.76
N HIS A 302 -0.66 18.74 -19.04
CA HIS A 302 -0.46 17.71 -20.06
C HIS A 302 -1.61 16.68 -20.22
N GLY A 303 -2.86 17.13 -20.01
CA GLY A 303 -4.03 16.24 -20.08
C GLY A 303 -4.19 15.31 -18.87
N VAL A 304 -3.42 15.50 -17.80
CA VAL A 304 -3.45 14.69 -16.60
C VAL A 304 -4.05 15.50 -15.44
N GLY A 305 -5.10 14.99 -14.84
CA GLY A 305 -5.59 15.41 -13.54
C GLY A 305 -5.20 14.41 -12.45
N ALA A 306 -5.35 14.80 -11.21
CA ALA A 306 -5.22 13.90 -10.06
C ALA A 306 -6.43 14.04 -9.13
N LEU A 307 -6.89 12.91 -8.61
CA LEU A 307 -7.91 12.84 -7.55
C LEU A 307 -7.23 12.39 -6.26
N ARG A 308 -7.43 13.13 -5.16
CA ARG A 308 -7.16 12.60 -3.81
C ARG A 308 -8.38 11.82 -3.37
N LEU A 309 -8.17 10.55 -3.12
CA LEU A 309 -9.22 9.59 -2.83
C LEU A 309 -9.01 8.99 -1.44
N ARG A 310 -10.07 8.98 -0.65
CA ARG A 310 -10.15 8.17 0.55
C ARG A 310 -10.90 6.89 0.21
N MET A 311 -10.25 5.76 0.32
CA MET A 311 -10.83 4.43 0.09
C MET A 311 -11.04 3.73 1.43
N VAL A 312 -12.27 3.37 1.73
CA VAL A 312 -12.63 2.63 2.93
C VAL A 312 -13.06 1.23 2.54
N ALA A 313 -12.47 0.22 3.19
CA ALA A 313 -12.88 -1.17 2.98
C ALA A 313 -13.54 -1.73 4.24
N THR A 314 -14.56 -2.55 4.01
CA THR A 314 -15.33 -3.24 5.04
C THR A 314 -15.20 -4.76 4.91
N ARG A 315 -15.49 -5.48 5.99
CA ARG A 315 -15.61 -6.92 6.03
C ARG A 315 -17.08 -7.31 6.17
N ASP A 316 -17.54 -8.19 5.26
CA ASP A 316 -18.86 -8.81 5.29
C ASP A 316 -20.02 -7.80 5.41
N ARG A 317 -19.83 -6.61 4.85
CA ARG A 317 -20.82 -5.53 4.82
C ARG A 317 -20.72 -4.74 3.52
N PRO A 318 -21.75 -4.74 2.66
CA PRO A 318 -21.88 -3.82 1.52
C PRO A 318 -21.75 -2.35 1.94
N CYS A 319 -21.43 -1.48 1.00
CA CYS A 319 -21.07 -0.09 1.25
C CYS A 319 -22.11 0.94 0.76
N ASP A 320 -23.34 0.52 0.46
CA ASP A 320 -24.40 1.38 -0.05
C ASP A 320 -24.77 2.56 0.86
N ASP A 321 -24.52 2.46 2.18
CA ASP A 321 -24.63 3.53 3.16
C ASP A 321 -23.30 4.16 3.59
N PHE A 322 -22.22 3.89 2.86
CA PHE A 322 -20.85 4.42 3.07
C PHE A 322 -20.34 4.26 4.52
N PRO A 323 -20.27 3.03 5.05
CA PRO A 323 -19.85 2.81 6.42
C PRO A 323 -18.43 3.31 6.66
N GLY A 324 -18.25 4.10 7.70
CA GLY A 324 -17.01 4.78 8.02
C GLY A 324 -16.88 5.03 9.52
N LYS A 325 -16.73 6.31 9.90
CA LYS A 325 -16.71 6.76 11.29
C LYS A 325 -18.07 7.35 11.69
N ASP A 326 -18.41 7.18 12.95
CA ASP A 326 -19.56 7.84 13.58
C ASP A 326 -19.21 9.30 13.99
N GLU A 327 -20.18 9.97 14.60
CA GLU A 327 -20.04 11.36 15.09
C GLU A 327 -18.99 11.52 16.21
N THR A 328 -18.63 10.44 16.90
CA THR A 328 -17.57 10.44 17.92
C THR A 328 -16.17 10.22 17.31
N GLY A 329 -16.10 9.95 16.01
CA GLY A 329 -14.86 9.60 15.30
C GLY A 329 -14.45 8.13 15.44
N ALA A 330 -15.29 7.28 16.06
CA ALA A 330 -15.07 5.83 16.11
C ALA A 330 -15.44 5.18 14.78
N TYR A 331 -14.65 4.19 14.37
CA TYR A 331 -14.96 3.41 13.17
C TYR A 331 -16.10 2.43 13.43
N ASN A 332 -16.93 2.23 12.40
CA ASN A 332 -17.85 1.10 12.36
C ASN A 332 -17.07 -0.23 12.47
N ASP A 333 -17.61 -1.20 13.19
CA ASP A 333 -16.95 -2.48 13.49
C ASP A 333 -16.59 -3.31 12.25
N HIS A 334 -17.26 -3.06 11.12
CA HIS A 334 -16.96 -3.72 9.86
C HIS A 334 -15.80 -3.09 9.10
N VAL A 335 -15.39 -1.87 9.43
CA VAL A 335 -14.29 -1.18 8.72
C VAL A 335 -12.96 -1.85 9.05
N ILE A 336 -12.24 -2.25 8.02
CA ILE A 336 -10.93 -2.92 8.11
C ILE A 336 -9.79 -2.08 7.56
N LEU A 337 -10.07 -1.13 6.64
CA LEU A 337 -9.10 -0.25 6.00
C LEU A 337 -9.67 1.15 5.83
N ASP A 338 -8.84 2.15 6.10
CA ASP A 338 -9.03 3.55 5.71
C ASP A 338 -7.73 4.01 5.03
N PHE A 339 -7.78 4.33 3.74
CA PHE A 339 -6.62 4.53 2.88
C PHE A 339 -6.77 5.79 2.05
N ASP A 340 -5.85 6.74 2.20
CA ASP A 340 -5.83 8.03 1.52
C ASP A 340 -4.68 8.06 0.49
N TYR A 341 -5.01 8.33 -0.77
CA TYR A 341 -4.03 8.31 -1.86
C TYR A 341 -4.40 9.29 -2.99
N TRP A 342 -3.40 9.65 -3.78
CA TRP A 342 -3.59 10.37 -5.04
C TRP A 342 -3.54 9.41 -6.23
N ALA A 343 -4.45 9.55 -7.17
CA ALA A 343 -4.46 8.81 -8.42
C ALA A 343 -4.56 9.75 -9.63
N ALA A 344 -3.76 9.46 -10.67
CA ALA A 344 -3.88 10.15 -11.96
C ALA A 344 -5.16 9.74 -12.68
N VAL A 345 -5.78 10.70 -13.35
CA VAL A 345 -6.98 10.52 -14.18
C VAL A 345 -6.85 11.36 -15.43
N PRO A 346 -7.31 10.87 -16.62
CA PRO A 346 -7.29 11.66 -17.84
C PRO A 346 -8.23 12.85 -17.75
N LYS A 347 -7.83 13.97 -18.35
CA LYS A 347 -8.66 15.15 -18.57
C LYS A 347 -9.25 15.12 -19.96
N ARG A 348 -10.46 15.68 -20.12
CA ARG A 348 -10.98 15.99 -21.45
C ARG A 348 -10.15 17.11 -22.06
N GLY A 349 -9.79 16.94 -23.33
CA GLY A 349 -9.08 17.96 -24.10
C GLY A 349 -9.96 19.15 -24.46
#